data_41a792419d9539b8624a47847033dfef
#
_entry.id   41a792419d9539b8624a47847033dfef
#
_cell.length_a   1.000
_cell.length_b   1.000
_cell.length_c   1.000
_cell.angle_alpha   90.00
_cell.angle_beta   90.00
_cell.angle_gamma   90.00
#
_symmetry.space_group_name_H-M   'P 1'
#
loop_
_entity.id
_entity.type
_entity.pdbx_description
1 polymer ?
#
loop_
_entity_poly.entity_id
_entity_poly.type
_entity_poly.pdbx_seq_one_letter_code
_entity_poly.pdbx_strand_id
1 'polypeptide(L)'
;MTDPVTFTSPRPRSQFVAILVYTLQSCLPPRRLAAVLMPCAGALLFGLLARAVDNFPTAERAFANVAAEGIFALVMPIAALVIGDAVLGAEVRSGTFHFTWLTPVPIWQIVLGRWLGGSFVALVTIAPAAALAAVIAGASSTAGAAYLAAAVGSVSYVALFIAIGCITRRTAVWSLAVVFLIERLLGAALTGIAQLSPTWESRAIFVGYLDDPPDRLIREGIPQGGGAVVRLLIVTVVALAVANWRMGHMRLSGAAD
;
A
#
# COMPACT_ATOMS: atom_id res chain seq x y z
N MET A 1 46.86 30.57 17.76
CA MET A 1 45.60 30.74 18.47
C MET A 1 44.51 30.28 17.49
N THR A 2 44.12 29.02 17.57
CA THR A 2 43.10 28.45 16.70
C THR A 2 41.75 28.58 17.39
N ASP A 3 40.81 29.33 16.81
CA ASP A 3 39.46 29.48 17.35
C ASP A 3 38.79 28.12 17.50
N PRO A 4 38.12 27.87 18.63
CA PRO A 4 37.40 26.63 18.85
C PRO A 4 36.21 26.59 17.86
N VAL A 5 36.19 25.58 16.98
CA VAL A 5 35.04 25.29 16.08
C VAL A 5 33.86 24.99 17.00
N THR A 6 32.97 25.96 17.14
CA THR A 6 31.68 25.77 17.81
C THR A 6 30.79 24.91 16.92
N PHE A 7 30.74 23.61 17.20
CA PHE A 7 29.72 22.73 16.66
C PHE A 7 28.37 23.16 17.21
N THR A 8 27.62 23.95 16.45
CA THR A 8 26.20 24.16 16.73
C THR A 8 25.50 22.84 16.48
N SER A 9 25.15 22.12 17.56
CA SER A 9 24.33 20.92 17.46
C SER A 9 23.02 21.29 16.75
N PRO A 10 22.64 20.61 15.65
CA PRO A 10 21.36 20.85 15.01
C PRO A 10 20.25 20.62 16.05
N ARG A 11 19.28 21.54 16.11
CA ARG A 11 18.10 21.42 16.99
C ARG A 11 17.55 20.01 16.86
N PRO A 12 17.30 19.28 17.96
CA PRO A 12 16.77 17.94 17.89
C PRO A 12 15.39 18.00 17.22
N ARG A 13 15.32 17.67 15.94
CA ARG A 13 14.04 17.29 15.32
C ARG A 13 13.52 16.11 16.11
N SER A 14 12.23 16.07 16.42
CA SER A 14 11.69 14.90 17.10
C SER A 14 12.12 13.66 16.30
N GLN A 15 12.62 12.64 16.99
CA GLN A 15 13.16 11.42 16.38
C GLN A 15 12.15 10.81 15.37
N PHE A 16 10.87 10.93 15.69
CA PHE A 16 9.76 10.52 14.82
C PHE A 16 9.74 11.28 13.47
N VAL A 17 9.90 12.61 13.50
CA VAL A 17 9.95 13.41 12.27
C VAL A 17 11.17 13.05 11.41
N ALA A 18 12.30 12.75 12.05
CA ALA A 18 13.50 12.32 11.32
C ALA A 18 13.24 10.98 10.58
N ILE A 19 12.57 10.01 11.21
CA ILE A 19 12.21 8.74 10.59
C ILE A 19 11.25 8.96 9.43
N LEU A 20 10.24 9.80 9.61
CA LEU A 20 9.27 10.13 8.56
C LEU A 20 9.96 10.73 7.34
N VAL A 21 10.79 11.76 7.54
CA VAL A 21 11.55 12.42 6.48
C VAL A 21 12.48 11.44 5.77
N TYR A 22 13.21 10.62 6.53
CA TYR A 22 14.07 9.59 5.98
C TYR A 22 13.29 8.60 5.10
N THR A 23 12.12 8.17 5.56
CA THR A 23 11.25 7.26 4.82
C THR A 23 10.76 7.89 3.51
N LEU A 24 10.33 9.14 3.55
CA LEU A 24 9.96 9.87 2.35
C LEU A 24 11.14 10.00 1.37
N GLN A 25 12.30 10.36 1.87
CA GLN A 25 13.53 10.45 1.06
C GLN A 25 13.94 9.11 0.46
N SER A 26 13.68 7.99 1.14
CA SER A 26 13.95 6.65 0.61
C SER A 26 13.06 6.27 -0.58
N CYS A 27 11.88 6.86 -0.70
CA CYS A 27 10.95 6.65 -1.80
C CYS A 27 11.20 7.59 -3.00
N LEU A 28 11.90 8.71 -2.80
CA LEU A 28 12.11 9.76 -3.81
C LEU A 28 13.16 9.46 -4.90
N PRO A 29 14.18 8.57 -4.75
CA PRO A 29 15.15 8.33 -5.80
C PRO A 29 14.44 8.05 -7.15
N PRO A 30 14.91 8.62 -8.27
CA PRO A 30 14.18 8.62 -9.54
C PRO A 30 13.83 7.20 -10.02
N ARG A 31 14.70 6.21 -9.78
CA ARG A 31 14.41 4.81 -10.11
C ARG A 31 13.26 4.23 -9.30
N ARG A 32 13.15 4.55 -8.01
CA ARG A 32 12.05 4.08 -7.14
C ARG A 32 10.76 4.81 -7.44
N LEU A 33 10.84 6.12 -7.64
CA LEU A 33 9.70 6.92 -8.05
C LEU A 33 9.12 6.42 -9.39
N ALA A 34 9.97 6.18 -10.39
CA ALA A 34 9.55 5.60 -11.66
C ALA A 34 8.89 4.21 -11.47
N ALA A 35 9.43 3.36 -10.57
CA ALA A 35 8.85 2.05 -10.27
C ALA A 35 7.46 2.13 -9.61
N VAL A 36 7.16 3.20 -8.85
CA VAL A 36 5.82 3.47 -8.31
C VAL A 36 4.90 4.07 -9.37
N LEU A 37 5.40 5.00 -10.17
CA LEU A 37 4.59 5.68 -11.18
C LEU A 37 4.23 4.77 -12.37
N MET A 38 5.05 3.76 -12.68
CA MET A 38 4.76 2.82 -13.78
C MET A 38 3.44 2.05 -13.57
N PRO A 39 3.18 1.37 -12.44
CA PRO A 39 1.86 0.78 -12.20
C PRO A 39 0.75 1.83 -12.13
N CYS A 40 1.01 3.04 -11.60
CA CYS A 40 0.03 4.13 -11.62
C CYS A 40 -0.34 4.55 -13.06
N ALA A 41 0.62 4.61 -13.97
CA ALA A 41 0.34 4.80 -15.39
C ALA A 41 -0.49 3.63 -15.96
N GLY A 42 -0.26 2.41 -15.49
CA GLY A 42 -1.11 1.25 -15.78
C GLY A 42 -2.57 1.46 -15.38
N ALA A 43 -2.85 2.14 -14.25
CA ALA A 43 -4.22 2.49 -13.86
C ALA A 43 -4.89 3.38 -14.92
N LEU A 44 -4.15 4.35 -15.48
CA LEU A 44 -4.68 5.23 -16.54
C LEU A 44 -4.98 4.44 -17.82
N LEU A 45 -4.14 3.44 -18.17
CA LEU A 45 -4.41 2.54 -19.29
C LEU A 45 -5.68 1.71 -19.06
N PHE A 46 -5.94 1.24 -17.85
CA PHE A 46 -7.20 0.60 -17.51
C PHE A 46 -8.40 1.55 -17.62
N GLY A 47 -8.23 2.84 -17.30
CA GLY A 47 -9.24 3.85 -17.57
C GLY A 47 -9.54 4.01 -19.06
N LEU A 48 -8.51 4.07 -19.92
CA LEU A 48 -8.67 4.09 -21.37
C LEU A 48 -9.31 2.81 -21.90
N LEU A 49 -8.93 1.65 -21.37
CA LEU A 49 -9.53 0.37 -21.71
C LEU A 49 -11.02 0.34 -21.36
N ALA A 50 -11.39 0.81 -20.18
CA ALA A 50 -12.79 0.90 -19.76
C ALA A 50 -13.62 1.79 -20.69
N ARG A 51 -13.03 2.89 -21.18
CA ARG A 51 -13.66 3.78 -22.15
C ARG A 51 -13.85 3.12 -23.51
N ALA A 52 -12.96 2.21 -23.92
CA ALA A 52 -12.99 1.53 -25.23
C ALA A 52 -13.90 0.30 -25.26
N VAL A 53 -14.44 -0.12 -24.11
CA VAL A 53 -15.31 -1.30 -24.02
C VAL A 53 -16.77 -0.88 -24.14
N ASP A 54 -17.41 -1.20 -25.26
CA ASP A 54 -18.80 -0.85 -25.57
C ASP A 54 -19.84 -1.88 -25.07
N ASN A 55 -19.41 -2.93 -24.38
CA ASN A 55 -20.27 -4.05 -23.96
C ASN A 55 -21.06 -3.78 -22.66
N PHE A 56 -20.98 -2.59 -22.09
CA PHE A 56 -21.67 -2.22 -20.85
C PHE A 56 -22.68 -1.11 -21.11
N PRO A 57 -23.81 -1.08 -20.37
CA PRO A 57 -24.86 -0.09 -20.57
C PRO A 57 -24.44 1.34 -20.19
N THR A 58 -23.48 1.48 -19.28
CA THR A 58 -22.95 2.78 -18.81
C THR A 58 -21.44 2.75 -18.65
N ALA A 59 -20.80 3.92 -18.75
CA ALA A 59 -19.37 4.08 -18.54
C ALA A 59 -18.96 3.70 -17.10
N GLU A 60 -19.83 3.97 -16.11
CA GLU A 60 -19.61 3.61 -14.71
C GLU A 60 -19.53 2.11 -14.52
N ARG A 61 -20.44 1.34 -15.14
CA ARG A 61 -20.39 -0.13 -15.09
C ARG A 61 -19.19 -0.70 -15.81
N ALA A 62 -18.81 -0.13 -16.96
CA ALA A 62 -17.59 -0.50 -17.68
C ALA A 62 -16.36 -0.28 -16.82
N PHE A 63 -16.23 0.93 -16.24
CA PHE A 63 -15.12 1.26 -15.35
C PHE A 63 -15.11 0.38 -14.11
N ALA A 64 -16.24 0.16 -13.44
CA ALA A 64 -16.31 -0.67 -12.23
C ALA A 64 -15.74 -2.07 -12.47
N ASN A 65 -16.09 -2.68 -13.59
CA ASN A 65 -15.63 -4.01 -13.97
C ASN A 65 -14.13 -4.06 -14.28
N VAL A 66 -13.64 -3.09 -15.04
CA VAL A 66 -12.21 -3.00 -15.38
C VAL A 66 -11.37 -2.61 -14.16
N ALA A 67 -11.85 -1.68 -13.33
CA ALA A 67 -11.15 -1.24 -12.13
C ALA A 67 -11.01 -2.37 -11.09
N ALA A 68 -12.05 -3.19 -10.91
CA ALA A 68 -12.03 -4.31 -9.99
C ALA A 68 -10.87 -5.28 -10.28
N GLU A 69 -10.68 -5.65 -11.54
CA GLU A 69 -9.63 -6.62 -11.93
C GLU A 69 -8.28 -5.96 -12.25
N GLY A 70 -8.30 -4.77 -12.85
CA GLY A 70 -7.08 -4.08 -13.26
C GLY A 70 -6.49 -3.22 -12.14
N ILE A 71 -7.27 -2.27 -11.61
CA ILE A 71 -6.73 -1.28 -10.67
C ILE A 71 -6.59 -1.88 -9.27
N PHE A 72 -7.66 -2.42 -8.69
CA PHE A 72 -7.63 -2.91 -7.31
C PHE A 72 -6.89 -4.24 -7.15
N ALA A 73 -6.94 -5.13 -8.13
CA ALA A 73 -6.33 -6.44 -8.00
C ALA A 73 -4.91 -6.55 -8.59
N LEU A 74 -4.48 -5.61 -9.42
CA LEU A 74 -3.16 -5.65 -10.04
C LEU A 74 -2.34 -4.40 -9.73
N VAL A 75 -2.82 -3.22 -10.13
CA VAL A 75 -2.06 -1.96 -10.02
C VAL A 75 -1.79 -1.60 -8.56
N MET A 76 -2.82 -1.57 -7.74
CA MET A 76 -2.73 -1.14 -6.34
C MET A 76 -1.76 -2.02 -5.52
N PRO A 77 -1.86 -3.36 -5.50
CA PRO A 77 -0.93 -4.18 -4.74
C PRO A 77 0.50 -4.11 -5.27
N ILE A 78 0.72 -4.01 -6.60
CA ILE A 78 2.07 -3.89 -7.17
C ILE A 78 2.69 -2.54 -6.80
N ALA A 79 1.96 -1.44 -6.94
CA ALA A 79 2.47 -0.12 -6.56
C ALA A 79 2.75 -0.03 -5.04
N ALA A 80 1.85 -0.55 -4.20
CA ALA A 80 2.05 -0.61 -2.77
C ALA A 80 3.22 -1.52 -2.37
N LEU A 81 3.46 -2.62 -3.11
CA LEU A 81 4.63 -3.49 -2.92
C LEU A 81 5.94 -2.74 -3.14
N VAL A 82 6.02 -1.95 -4.22
CA VAL A 82 7.22 -1.14 -4.51
C VAL A 82 7.47 -0.12 -3.39
N ILE A 83 6.41 0.50 -2.88
CA ILE A 83 6.51 1.43 -1.74
C ILE A 83 6.96 0.68 -0.47
N GLY A 84 6.33 -0.44 -0.13
CA GLY A 84 6.67 -1.24 1.06
C GLY A 84 8.11 -1.76 1.02
N ASP A 85 8.57 -2.18 -0.16
CA ASP A 85 9.97 -2.58 -0.36
C ASP A 85 10.94 -1.39 -0.23
N ALA A 86 10.59 -0.21 -0.73
CA ALA A 86 11.40 1.00 -0.58
C ALA A 86 11.48 1.46 0.89
N VAL A 87 10.40 1.28 1.64
CA VAL A 87 10.28 1.72 3.05
C VAL A 87 11.10 0.84 4.01
N LEU A 88 11.12 -0.48 3.83
CA LEU A 88 11.77 -1.41 4.74
C LEU A 88 12.54 -2.52 4.03
N GLY A 89 11.98 -3.13 2.97
CA GLY A 89 12.52 -4.32 2.35
C GLY A 89 13.95 -4.16 1.84
N ALA A 90 14.28 -3.00 1.27
CA ALA A 90 15.62 -2.70 0.76
C ALA A 90 16.67 -2.69 1.88
N GLU A 91 16.36 -2.12 3.04
CA GLU A 91 17.28 -2.07 4.18
C GLU A 91 17.50 -3.44 4.83
N VAL A 92 16.41 -4.23 4.93
CA VAL A 92 16.49 -5.60 5.45
C VAL A 92 17.37 -6.47 4.54
N ARG A 93 17.21 -6.34 3.20
CA ARG A 93 18.04 -7.10 2.23
C ARG A 93 19.51 -6.68 2.24
N SER A 94 19.78 -5.38 2.32
CA SER A 94 21.16 -4.86 2.34
C SER A 94 21.87 -5.06 3.68
N GLY A 95 21.15 -5.50 4.71
CA GLY A 95 21.70 -5.63 6.06
C GLY A 95 21.91 -4.31 6.78
N THR A 96 21.51 -3.19 6.18
CA THR A 96 21.68 -1.84 6.80
C THR A 96 20.66 -1.56 7.89
N PHE A 97 19.65 -2.39 8.04
CA PHE A 97 18.60 -2.23 9.04
C PHE A 97 19.13 -2.23 10.47
N HIS A 98 20.27 -2.90 10.76
CA HIS A 98 20.88 -2.90 12.08
C HIS A 98 21.28 -1.50 12.55
N PHE A 99 21.64 -0.57 11.66
CA PHE A 99 21.91 0.82 12.04
C PHE A 99 20.66 1.53 12.57
N THR A 100 19.49 1.26 11.98
CA THR A 100 18.20 1.77 12.47
C THR A 100 17.85 1.16 13.84
N TRP A 101 18.15 -0.12 14.04
CA TRP A 101 17.94 -0.82 15.30
C TRP A 101 18.78 -0.28 16.47
N LEU A 102 20.01 0.15 16.21
CA LEU A 102 20.91 0.70 17.22
C LEU A 102 20.55 2.16 17.62
N THR A 103 19.59 2.78 16.97
CA THR A 103 19.13 4.11 17.37
C THR A 103 18.33 4.04 18.68
N PRO A 104 18.47 5.03 19.59
CA PRO A 104 17.71 5.07 20.85
C PRO A 104 16.25 5.51 20.62
N VAL A 105 15.58 4.90 19.62
CA VAL A 105 14.20 5.22 19.26
C VAL A 105 13.32 4.01 19.57
N PRO A 106 12.15 4.19 20.21
CA PRO A 106 11.21 3.10 20.44
C PRO A 106 10.75 2.48 19.13
N ILE A 107 10.70 1.14 19.07
CA ILE A 107 10.38 0.37 17.85
C ILE A 107 9.05 0.80 17.23
N TRP A 108 8.03 1.07 18.05
CA TRP A 108 6.73 1.52 17.56
C TRP A 108 6.79 2.84 16.78
N GLN A 109 7.71 3.77 17.14
CA GLN A 109 7.90 5.00 16.38
C GLN A 109 8.56 4.73 15.04
N ILE A 110 9.47 3.75 14.97
CA ILE A 110 10.08 3.33 13.71
C ILE A 110 9.01 2.75 12.77
N VAL A 111 8.19 1.81 13.27
CA VAL A 111 7.11 1.18 12.49
C VAL A 111 6.09 2.20 12.00
N LEU A 112 5.59 3.05 12.91
CA LEU A 112 4.61 4.08 12.57
C LEU A 112 5.18 5.14 11.62
N GLY A 113 6.39 5.62 11.86
CA GLY A 113 7.02 6.61 10.98
C GLY A 113 7.23 6.09 9.56
N ARG A 114 7.63 4.82 9.43
CA ARG A 114 7.78 4.15 8.14
C ARG A 114 6.44 3.93 7.45
N TRP A 115 5.46 3.44 8.18
CA TRP A 115 4.11 3.26 7.64
C TRP A 115 3.49 4.58 7.19
N LEU A 116 3.56 5.65 8.00
CA LEU A 116 3.02 6.96 7.64
C LEU A 116 3.73 7.55 6.42
N GLY A 117 5.06 7.42 6.33
CA GLY A 117 5.82 7.88 5.16
C GLY A 117 5.44 7.13 3.88
N GLY A 118 5.36 5.80 3.95
CA GLY A 118 4.92 4.97 2.82
C GLY A 118 3.46 5.22 2.44
N SER A 119 2.57 5.34 3.43
CA SER A 119 1.16 5.66 3.22
C SER A 119 0.96 7.02 2.56
N PHE A 120 1.74 8.03 2.96
CA PHE A 120 1.70 9.34 2.31
C PHE A 120 2.05 9.24 0.82
N VAL A 121 3.11 8.50 0.47
CA VAL A 121 3.48 8.28 -0.94
C VAL A 121 2.35 7.56 -1.68
N ALA A 122 1.75 6.52 -1.09
CA ALA A 122 0.64 5.79 -1.69
C ALA A 122 -0.59 6.69 -1.93
N LEU A 123 -0.94 7.53 -0.95
CA LEU A 123 -2.07 8.48 -1.05
C LEU A 123 -1.86 9.55 -2.12
N VAL A 124 -0.62 9.96 -2.37
CA VAL A 124 -0.31 10.98 -3.40
C VAL A 124 -0.15 10.37 -4.79
N THR A 125 0.14 9.07 -4.90
CA THR A 125 0.39 8.42 -6.20
C THR A 125 -0.74 7.48 -6.60
N ILE A 126 -1.07 6.47 -5.80
CA ILE A 126 -2.00 5.38 -6.16
C ILE A 126 -3.45 5.87 -6.16
N ALA A 127 -3.86 6.59 -5.11
CA ALA A 127 -5.25 7.01 -4.98
C ALA A 127 -5.67 8.02 -6.07
N PRO A 128 -4.87 9.08 -6.38
CA PRO A 128 -5.18 9.97 -7.49
C PRO A 128 -5.15 9.26 -8.86
N ALA A 129 -4.26 8.28 -9.06
CA ALA A 129 -4.21 7.52 -10.31
C ALA A 129 -5.51 6.74 -10.55
N ALA A 130 -6.07 6.11 -9.50
CA ALA A 130 -7.37 5.42 -9.59
C ALA A 130 -8.52 6.38 -9.89
N ALA A 131 -8.55 7.56 -9.25
CA ALA A 131 -9.56 8.58 -9.52
C ALA A 131 -9.45 9.14 -10.94
N LEU A 132 -8.23 9.43 -11.41
CA LEU A 132 -7.98 9.91 -12.77
C LEU A 132 -8.38 8.86 -13.82
N ALA A 133 -8.14 7.57 -13.54
CA ALA A 133 -8.59 6.48 -14.40
C ALA A 133 -10.12 6.47 -14.58
N ALA A 134 -10.89 6.74 -13.50
CA ALA A 134 -12.34 6.88 -13.58
C ALA A 134 -12.76 8.06 -14.47
N VAL A 135 -12.10 9.21 -14.33
CA VAL A 135 -12.36 10.39 -15.17
C VAL A 135 -12.06 10.11 -16.65
N ILE A 136 -10.91 9.46 -16.93
CA ILE A 136 -10.51 9.07 -18.30
C ILE A 136 -11.53 8.08 -18.91
N ALA A 137 -12.07 7.18 -18.11
CA ALA A 137 -13.12 6.22 -18.54
C ALA A 137 -14.46 6.91 -18.87
N GLY A 138 -14.65 8.18 -18.51
CA GLY A 138 -15.93 8.87 -18.62
C GLY A 138 -16.89 8.61 -17.45
N ALA A 139 -16.39 7.99 -16.37
CA ALA A 139 -17.13 7.61 -15.16
C ALA A 139 -16.77 8.54 -13.98
N SER A 140 -16.82 9.86 -14.20
CA SER A 140 -16.36 10.86 -13.22
C SER A 140 -17.16 10.83 -11.89
N SER A 141 -18.42 10.40 -11.92
CA SER A 141 -19.23 10.16 -10.72
C SER A 141 -18.60 9.15 -9.75
N THR A 142 -17.87 8.16 -10.28
CA THR A 142 -17.23 7.10 -9.49
C THR A 142 -15.81 7.46 -9.01
N ALA A 143 -15.26 8.61 -9.44
CA ALA A 143 -13.87 8.99 -9.13
C ALA A 143 -13.61 9.10 -7.61
N GLY A 144 -14.56 9.62 -6.84
CA GLY A 144 -14.47 9.70 -5.38
C GLY A 144 -14.44 8.32 -4.72
N ALA A 145 -15.27 7.40 -5.17
CA ALA A 145 -15.30 6.02 -4.70
C ALA A 145 -13.98 5.30 -5.03
N ALA A 146 -13.47 5.48 -6.26
CA ALA A 146 -12.19 4.91 -6.69
C ALA A 146 -11.02 5.46 -5.88
N TYR A 147 -10.99 6.78 -5.63
CA TYR A 147 -9.99 7.41 -4.77
C TYR A 147 -9.99 6.81 -3.36
N LEU A 148 -11.16 6.77 -2.71
CA LEU A 148 -11.30 6.28 -1.34
C LEU A 148 -10.89 4.81 -1.22
N ALA A 149 -11.36 3.97 -2.13
CA ALA A 149 -11.02 2.54 -2.14
C ALA A 149 -9.51 2.32 -2.34
N ALA A 150 -8.90 3.02 -3.28
CA ALA A 150 -7.46 2.95 -3.53
C ALA A 150 -6.64 3.54 -2.37
N ALA A 151 -7.11 4.62 -1.73
CA ALA A 151 -6.46 5.23 -0.58
C ALA A 151 -6.40 4.28 0.60
N VAL A 152 -7.56 3.76 1.05
CA VAL A 152 -7.63 2.86 2.21
C VAL A 152 -6.92 1.54 1.93
N GLY A 153 -7.12 0.98 0.73
CA GLY A 153 -6.48 -0.26 0.31
C GLY A 153 -4.96 -0.18 0.25
N SER A 154 -4.42 0.87 -0.37
CA SER A 154 -2.97 1.04 -0.47
C SER A 154 -2.30 1.29 0.87
N VAL A 155 -2.92 2.05 1.78
CA VAL A 155 -2.45 2.27 3.16
C VAL A 155 -2.40 0.94 3.93
N SER A 156 -3.39 0.07 3.74
CA SER A 156 -3.43 -1.26 4.35
C SER A 156 -2.34 -2.17 3.77
N TYR A 157 -2.13 -2.15 2.46
CA TYR A 157 -1.04 -2.90 1.82
C TYR A 157 0.33 -2.47 2.28
N VAL A 158 0.59 -1.18 2.44
CA VAL A 158 1.86 -0.69 2.98
C VAL A 158 2.12 -1.28 4.36
N ALA A 159 1.11 -1.32 5.26
CA ALA A 159 1.24 -1.95 6.57
C ALA A 159 1.53 -3.46 6.47
N LEU A 160 0.82 -4.17 5.59
CA LEU A 160 1.01 -5.61 5.36
C LEU A 160 2.43 -5.91 4.84
N PHE A 161 2.92 -5.14 3.87
CA PHE A 161 4.25 -5.36 3.29
C PHE A 161 5.38 -4.98 4.26
N ILE A 162 5.17 -4.00 5.14
CA ILE A 162 6.09 -3.74 6.25
C ILE A 162 6.12 -4.96 7.21
N ALA A 163 4.96 -5.52 7.56
CA ALA A 163 4.89 -6.71 8.40
C ALA A 163 5.62 -7.91 7.77
N ILE A 164 5.41 -8.17 6.49
CA ILE A 164 6.11 -9.23 5.74
C ILE A 164 7.62 -8.94 5.71
N GLY A 165 8.02 -7.68 5.51
CA GLY A 165 9.43 -7.27 5.54
C GLY A 165 10.13 -7.50 6.88
N CYS A 166 9.36 -7.48 7.99
CA CYS A 166 9.86 -7.85 9.31
C CYS A 166 9.99 -9.37 9.51
N ILE A 167 9.34 -10.19 8.68
CA ILE A 167 9.35 -11.65 8.80
C ILE A 167 10.41 -12.28 7.91
N THR A 168 10.63 -11.74 6.70
CA THR A 168 11.49 -12.37 5.69
C THR A 168 12.40 -11.37 4.98
N ARG A 169 13.62 -11.82 4.65
CA ARG A 169 14.56 -11.04 3.84
C ARG A 169 14.15 -10.94 2.36
N ARG A 170 13.31 -11.87 1.88
CA ARG A 170 12.79 -11.88 0.50
C ARG A 170 11.38 -11.25 0.43
N THR A 171 11.26 -10.05 0.98
CA THR A 171 9.98 -9.32 1.12
C THR A 171 9.17 -9.28 -0.17
N ALA A 172 9.78 -8.91 -1.29
CA ALA A 172 9.08 -8.79 -2.58
C ALA A 172 8.48 -10.14 -3.03
N VAL A 173 9.23 -11.24 -2.92
CA VAL A 173 8.76 -12.57 -3.33
C VAL A 173 7.59 -13.03 -2.48
N TRP A 174 7.70 -12.91 -1.16
CA TRP A 174 6.63 -13.32 -0.25
C TRP A 174 5.41 -12.41 -0.34
N SER A 175 5.60 -11.11 -0.55
CA SER A 175 4.48 -10.19 -0.77
C SER A 175 3.72 -10.51 -2.06
N LEU A 176 4.43 -10.83 -3.16
CA LEU A 176 3.78 -11.31 -4.39
C LEU A 176 3.06 -12.63 -4.15
N ALA A 177 3.66 -13.57 -3.42
CA ALA A 177 3.01 -14.83 -3.09
C ALA A 177 1.72 -14.61 -2.28
N VAL A 178 1.73 -13.71 -1.29
CA VAL A 178 0.52 -13.34 -0.53
C VAL A 178 -0.55 -12.78 -1.45
N VAL A 179 -0.22 -11.81 -2.29
CA VAL A 179 -1.20 -11.16 -3.20
C VAL A 179 -1.74 -12.17 -4.21
N PHE A 180 -0.88 -12.89 -4.94
CA PHE A 180 -1.35 -13.73 -6.05
C PHE A 180 -1.82 -15.12 -5.61
N LEU A 181 -1.17 -15.77 -4.63
CA LEU A 181 -1.62 -17.08 -4.16
C LEU A 181 -2.74 -16.96 -3.11
N ILE A 182 -2.52 -16.17 -2.06
CA ILE A 182 -3.48 -16.13 -0.94
C ILE A 182 -4.68 -15.29 -1.31
N GLU A 183 -4.49 -14.06 -1.76
CA GLU A 183 -5.63 -13.17 -2.03
C GLU A 183 -6.37 -13.51 -3.32
N ARG A 184 -5.64 -13.75 -4.42
CA ARG A 184 -6.29 -14.03 -5.72
C ARG A 184 -6.81 -15.44 -5.80
N LEU A 185 -6.01 -16.46 -5.46
CA LEU A 185 -6.40 -17.85 -5.62
C LEU A 185 -7.28 -18.33 -4.45
N LEU A 186 -6.78 -18.24 -3.21
CA LEU A 186 -7.53 -18.73 -2.05
C LEU A 186 -8.66 -17.77 -1.65
N GLY A 187 -8.46 -16.45 -1.76
CA GLY A 187 -9.49 -15.46 -1.51
C GLY A 187 -10.67 -15.57 -2.48
N ALA A 188 -10.44 -16.00 -3.73
CA ALA A 188 -11.53 -16.27 -4.68
C ALA A 188 -12.38 -17.47 -4.23
N ALA A 189 -11.76 -18.51 -3.66
CA ALA A 189 -12.43 -19.73 -3.24
C ALA A 189 -13.03 -19.64 -1.84
N LEU A 190 -12.39 -18.90 -0.92
CA LEU A 190 -12.73 -18.88 0.51
C LEU A 190 -13.08 -17.46 0.97
N THR A 191 -14.34 -17.23 1.32
CA THR A 191 -14.84 -15.92 1.78
C THR A 191 -14.11 -15.42 3.04
N GLY A 192 -13.73 -16.32 3.95
CA GLY A 192 -12.99 -15.95 5.16
C GLY A 192 -11.62 -15.34 4.88
N ILE A 193 -10.91 -15.81 3.83
CA ILE A 193 -9.63 -15.22 3.38
C ILE A 193 -9.88 -13.89 2.67
N ALA A 194 -10.94 -13.82 1.84
CA ALA A 194 -11.31 -12.60 1.15
C ALA A 194 -11.59 -11.44 2.12
N GLN A 195 -12.21 -11.71 3.27
CA GLN A 195 -12.50 -10.73 4.32
C GLN A 195 -11.24 -10.10 4.97
N LEU A 196 -10.08 -10.74 4.84
CA LEU A 196 -8.80 -10.23 5.36
C LEU A 196 -7.94 -9.63 4.25
N SER A 197 -8.38 -9.71 3.01
CA SER A 197 -7.62 -9.29 1.84
C SER A 197 -7.86 -7.81 1.52
N PRO A 198 -6.80 -6.97 1.48
CA PRO A 198 -6.94 -5.59 1.05
C PRO A 198 -7.51 -5.43 -0.36
N THR A 199 -7.25 -6.35 -1.30
CA THR A 199 -7.86 -6.35 -2.63
C THR A 199 -9.39 -6.45 -2.56
N TRP A 200 -9.91 -7.47 -1.85
CA TRP A 200 -11.34 -7.73 -1.79
C TRP A 200 -12.10 -6.65 -1.03
N GLU A 201 -11.55 -6.20 0.09
CA GLU A 201 -12.15 -5.12 0.87
C GLU A 201 -12.09 -3.76 0.14
N SER A 202 -11.03 -3.48 -0.63
CA SER A 202 -10.98 -2.27 -1.47
C SER A 202 -12.04 -2.28 -2.57
N ARG A 203 -12.27 -3.44 -3.19
CA ARG A 203 -13.38 -3.61 -4.15
C ARG A 203 -14.72 -3.39 -3.45
N ALA A 204 -14.91 -3.92 -2.25
CA ALA A 204 -16.13 -3.74 -1.46
C ALA A 204 -16.35 -2.28 -1.03
N ILE A 205 -15.27 -1.54 -0.71
CA ILE A 205 -15.34 -0.10 -0.50
C ILE A 205 -15.83 0.58 -1.78
N PHE A 206 -15.18 0.31 -2.91
CA PHE A 206 -15.52 0.92 -4.19
C PHE A 206 -16.99 0.66 -4.56
N VAL A 207 -17.40 -0.60 -4.54
CA VAL A 207 -18.77 -1.03 -4.88
C VAL A 207 -19.81 -0.39 -3.95
N GLY A 208 -19.52 -0.28 -2.65
CA GLY A 208 -20.44 0.28 -1.67
C GLY A 208 -20.69 1.79 -1.77
N TYR A 209 -19.91 2.49 -2.60
CA TYR A 209 -20.09 3.91 -2.90
C TYR A 209 -20.48 4.18 -4.37
N LEU A 210 -20.90 3.14 -5.10
CA LEU A 210 -21.49 3.27 -6.43
C LEU A 210 -23.02 3.36 -6.31
N ASP A 211 -23.64 4.22 -7.11
CA ASP A 211 -25.12 4.32 -7.20
C ASP A 211 -25.74 3.08 -7.82
N ASP A 212 -25.07 2.46 -8.81
CA ASP A 212 -25.53 1.31 -9.55
C ASP A 212 -24.40 0.26 -9.67
N PRO A 213 -24.12 -0.50 -8.58
CA PRO A 213 -23.03 -1.47 -8.56
C PRO A 213 -23.37 -2.70 -9.42
N PRO A 214 -22.40 -3.22 -10.21
CA PRO A 214 -22.58 -4.49 -10.91
C PRO A 214 -22.73 -5.66 -9.93
N ASP A 215 -23.80 -6.47 -10.04
CA ASP A 215 -24.09 -7.60 -9.13
C ASP A 215 -22.92 -8.57 -8.98
N ARG A 216 -22.17 -8.80 -10.06
CA ARG A 216 -21.00 -9.69 -10.04
C ARG A 216 -19.85 -9.24 -9.15
N LEU A 217 -19.80 -7.95 -8.79
CA LEU A 217 -18.78 -7.40 -7.90
C LEU A 217 -19.21 -7.45 -6.43
N ILE A 218 -20.49 -7.68 -6.17
CA ILE A 218 -21.06 -7.86 -4.84
C ILE A 218 -20.76 -9.29 -4.40
N ARG A 219 -20.07 -9.43 -3.27
CA ARG A 219 -19.75 -10.74 -2.72
C ARG A 219 -20.43 -10.94 -1.37
N GLU A 220 -21.16 -12.04 -1.24
CA GLU A 220 -21.78 -12.41 0.02
C GLU A 220 -20.74 -12.57 1.15
N GLY A 221 -21.08 -12.07 2.33
CA GLY A 221 -20.20 -12.13 3.50
C GLY A 221 -19.10 -11.06 3.57
N ILE A 222 -18.94 -10.22 2.53
CA ILE A 222 -18.06 -9.05 2.60
C ILE A 222 -18.93 -7.80 2.71
N PRO A 223 -18.87 -7.04 3.83
CA PRO A 223 -19.62 -5.80 3.98
C PRO A 223 -19.09 -4.77 3.00
N GLN A 224 -20.00 -3.97 2.46
CA GLN A 224 -19.67 -2.94 1.47
C GLN A 224 -19.49 -1.56 2.12
N GLY A 225 -18.84 -0.67 1.38
CA GLY A 225 -18.68 0.74 1.78
C GLY A 225 -17.97 0.89 3.13
N GLY A 226 -18.62 1.57 4.08
CA GLY A 226 -18.03 1.86 5.39
C GLY A 226 -17.67 0.63 6.22
N GLY A 227 -18.40 -0.48 6.07
CA GLY A 227 -18.08 -1.74 6.75
C GLY A 227 -16.74 -2.32 6.30
N ALA A 228 -16.43 -2.26 5.00
CA ALA A 228 -15.16 -2.67 4.44
C ALA A 228 -14.01 -1.74 4.89
N VAL A 229 -14.27 -0.43 5.00
CA VAL A 229 -13.27 0.53 5.55
C VAL A 229 -12.87 0.12 6.97
N VAL A 230 -13.84 -0.16 7.85
CA VAL A 230 -13.55 -0.56 9.24
C VAL A 230 -12.72 -1.85 9.27
N ARG A 231 -13.05 -2.84 8.42
CA ARG A 231 -12.27 -4.09 8.35
C ARG A 231 -10.84 -3.86 7.89
N LEU A 232 -10.62 -3.04 6.85
CA LEU A 232 -9.28 -2.69 6.40
C LEU A 232 -8.47 -1.95 7.47
N LEU A 233 -9.11 -1.08 8.26
CA LEU A 233 -8.45 -0.44 9.39
C LEU A 233 -8.02 -1.47 10.44
N ILE A 234 -8.86 -2.47 10.74
CA ILE A 234 -8.50 -3.57 11.64
C ILE A 234 -7.32 -4.36 11.09
N VAL A 235 -7.35 -4.74 9.81
CA VAL A 235 -6.22 -5.44 9.14
C VAL A 235 -4.94 -4.61 9.22
N THR A 236 -5.03 -3.31 8.98
CA THR A 236 -3.90 -2.38 9.08
C THR A 236 -3.31 -2.36 10.49
N VAL A 237 -4.16 -2.23 11.53
CA VAL A 237 -3.72 -2.21 12.93
C VAL A 237 -3.07 -3.55 13.31
N VAL A 238 -3.66 -4.67 12.91
CA VAL A 238 -3.09 -6.01 13.15
C VAL A 238 -1.74 -6.16 12.45
N ALA A 239 -1.62 -5.74 11.19
CA ALA A 239 -0.36 -5.80 10.46
C ALA A 239 0.73 -4.95 11.14
N LEU A 240 0.40 -3.72 11.59
CA LEU A 240 1.34 -2.88 12.32
C LEU A 240 1.72 -3.46 13.69
N ALA A 241 0.78 -4.09 14.41
CA ALA A 241 1.07 -4.78 15.67
C ALA A 241 2.02 -5.96 15.44
N VAL A 242 1.79 -6.77 14.39
CA VAL A 242 2.68 -7.86 13.99
C VAL A 242 4.06 -7.31 13.59
N ALA A 243 4.12 -6.23 12.80
CA ALA A 243 5.38 -5.60 12.43
C ALA A 243 6.16 -5.13 13.66
N ASN A 244 5.50 -4.46 14.60
CA ASN A 244 6.11 -3.99 15.84
C ASN A 244 6.64 -5.14 16.71
N TRP A 245 5.83 -6.18 16.88
CA TRP A 245 6.23 -7.37 17.66
C TRP A 245 7.41 -8.10 17.01
N ARG A 246 7.35 -8.36 15.69
CA ARG A 246 8.43 -9.04 14.95
C ARG A 246 9.70 -8.23 14.91
N MET A 247 9.61 -6.92 14.69
CA MET A 247 10.78 -6.03 14.69
C MET A 247 11.48 -6.05 16.06
N GLY A 248 10.72 -6.15 17.18
CA GLY A 248 11.27 -6.29 18.52
C GLY A 248 12.00 -7.62 18.78
N HIS A 249 11.71 -8.65 18.00
CA HIS A 249 12.28 -10.00 18.16
C HIS A 249 13.20 -10.40 17.00
N MET A 250 13.54 -9.48 16.09
CA MET A 250 14.51 -9.77 15.04
C MET A 250 15.88 -10.07 15.65
N ARG A 251 16.40 -11.26 15.38
CA ARG A 251 17.80 -11.56 15.67
C ARG A 251 18.65 -10.89 14.60
N LEU A 252 19.54 -10.01 15.00
CA LEU A 252 20.58 -9.43 14.15
C LEU A 252 21.64 -10.52 13.89
N SER A 253 21.31 -11.54 13.12
CA SER A 253 22.33 -12.44 12.60
C SER A 253 23.16 -11.63 11.60
N GLY A 254 24.43 -11.41 11.96
CA GLY A 254 25.41 -10.75 11.10
C GLY A 254 25.45 -11.41 9.72
N ALA A 255 26.02 -10.68 8.76
CA ALA A 255 26.16 -11.07 7.34
C ALA A 255 27.03 -12.35 7.17
N ALA A 256 26.57 -13.46 7.70
CA ALA A 256 27.12 -14.80 7.52
C ALA A 256 25.91 -15.74 7.36
N ASP A 257 25.40 -15.78 6.14
CA ASP A 257 24.83 -16.94 5.43
C ASP A 257 24.35 -16.49 4.03
#